data_306486b45d40d2c7a2cce6acf6f09da6
#
_entry.id   306486b45d40d2c7a2cce6acf6f09da6
#
_cell.length_a   1.000
_cell.length_b   1.000
_cell.length_c   1.000
_cell.angle_alpha   90.00
_cell.angle_beta   90.00
_cell.angle_gamma   90.00
#
_symmetry.space_group_name_H-M   'P 1'
#
loop_
_entity.id
_entity.type
_entity.pdbx_description
1 polymer ?
#
loop_
_entity_poly.entity_id
_entity_poly.type
_entity_poly.pdbx_seq_one_letter_code
_entity_poly.pdbx_strand_id
1 'polypeptide(L)'
;MKYYDKLIFELSQPGRCGFSLPENAWGTDTGALPATLRRNAEAELPEVSELDVVRHYTNLSNMNFGVDTGFYPLGSCTMKYNPKINEEIAAMPGFRDVHPLQPDCTVQGALELYDSLDRALAAITGMAHFTLNPFAGAHGELTGLMVMRRYHELRGDTNRTKVIVPDSAHGTNPASAAVCGLKVVEVKSLDDGTIDIDALRPLLDDSVAGIMMTNPNTLGLFETRIPEIAEMVHACGGLLYYDGANFNPLLGKVRPGDMGFDIMHLNLHKTFSTPHGGGGPGSGPVGVAAHLAECLPDLKVSRGDDGLLHTCLLYTSPSPRDLSTSRMPSSA
;
A
#
# COMPACT_ATOMS: atom_id res chain seq x y z
N MET A 1 15.73 24.76 -20.40
CA MET A 1 14.52 24.87 -19.55
C MET A 1 14.21 26.36 -19.40
N LYS A 2 12.97 26.80 -19.70
CA LYS A 2 12.61 28.23 -19.56
C LYS A 2 12.27 28.47 -18.09
N TYR A 3 13.02 29.34 -17.42
CA TYR A 3 12.76 29.74 -16.04
C TYR A 3 11.48 30.57 -15.95
N TYR A 4 10.62 30.26 -14.98
CA TYR A 4 9.38 30.96 -14.70
C TYR A 4 9.30 31.26 -13.19
N ASP A 5 9.23 32.53 -12.81
CA ASP A 5 9.38 33.00 -11.45
C ASP A 5 8.17 33.80 -10.91
N LYS A 6 7.09 33.89 -11.69
CA LYS A 6 5.90 34.60 -11.26
C LYS A 6 5.04 33.78 -10.30
N LEU A 7 4.53 34.42 -9.26
CA LEU A 7 3.45 33.90 -8.44
C LEU A 7 2.12 34.19 -9.13
N ILE A 8 1.12 33.33 -8.87
CA ILE A 8 -0.22 33.49 -9.45
C ILE A 8 -0.87 34.82 -9.02
N PHE A 9 -0.56 35.30 -7.82
CA PHE A 9 -1.02 36.56 -7.29
C PHE A 9 -0.51 37.80 -8.11
N GLU A 10 0.66 37.66 -8.72
CA GLU A 10 1.23 38.72 -9.58
C GLU A 10 0.55 38.82 -10.96
N LEU A 11 -0.27 37.79 -11.29
CA LEU A 11 -1.09 37.77 -12.51
C LEU A 11 -2.51 38.29 -12.27
N SER A 12 -2.87 38.56 -11.01
CA SER A 12 -4.20 38.99 -10.63
C SER A 12 -4.57 40.32 -11.26
N GLN A 13 -5.76 40.42 -11.82
CA GLN A 13 -6.34 41.66 -12.36
C GLN A 13 -7.82 41.71 -11.97
N PRO A 14 -8.28 42.82 -11.36
CA PRO A 14 -9.65 42.96 -10.90
C PRO A 14 -10.69 42.60 -11.96
N GLY A 15 -11.69 41.82 -11.58
CA GLY A 15 -12.79 41.39 -12.43
C GLY A 15 -12.52 40.17 -13.31
N ARG A 16 -11.32 39.58 -13.25
CA ARG A 16 -11.07 38.33 -13.94
C ARG A 16 -11.55 37.12 -13.11
N CYS A 17 -12.15 36.13 -13.79
CA CYS A 17 -12.58 34.89 -13.20
C CYS A 17 -12.11 33.67 -14.05
N GLY A 18 -11.45 32.72 -13.44
CA GLY A 18 -10.93 31.52 -14.10
C GLY A 18 -11.72 30.23 -13.78
N PHE A 19 -12.92 30.35 -13.23
CA PHE A 19 -13.74 29.22 -12.87
C PHE A 19 -15.22 29.49 -13.15
N SER A 20 -15.98 28.42 -13.29
CA SER A 20 -17.43 28.43 -13.21
C SER A 20 -17.87 27.46 -12.13
N LEU A 21 -18.71 27.91 -11.22
CA LEU A 21 -19.32 27.05 -10.19
C LEU A 21 -20.78 26.81 -10.57
N PRO A 22 -21.31 25.58 -10.32
CA PRO A 22 -22.74 25.35 -10.42
C PRO A 22 -23.49 26.22 -9.42
N GLU A 23 -24.74 26.53 -9.72
CA GLU A 23 -25.61 27.23 -8.78
C GLU A 23 -25.70 26.45 -7.45
N ASN A 24 -25.71 27.20 -6.34
CA ASN A 24 -25.85 26.60 -5.01
C ASN A 24 -27.27 26.09 -4.81
N ALA A 25 -27.50 24.84 -5.19
CA ALA A 25 -28.82 24.17 -5.05
C ALA A 25 -29.27 23.98 -3.59
N TRP A 26 -28.38 24.12 -2.64
CA TRP A 26 -28.63 23.86 -1.22
C TRP A 26 -29.02 25.13 -0.42
N GLY A 27 -28.92 26.30 -1.03
CA GLY A 27 -29.31 27.56 -0.39
C GLY A 27 -28.58 27.79 0.95
N THR A 28 -27.31 27.41 1.06
CA THR A 28 -26.54 27.53 2.31
C THR A 28 -26.46 28.99 2.75
N ASP A 29 -27.09 29.30 3.89
CA ASP A 29 -26.97 30.60 4.53
C ASP A 29 -25.73 30.65 5.42
N THR A 30 -24.66 31.31 4.94
CA THR A 30 -23.47 31.57 5.74
C THR A 30 -23.77 32.48 6.94
N GLY A 31 -24.92 33.14 6.97
CA GLY A 31 -25.44 33.91 8.09
C GLY A 31 -25.67 33.08 9.35
N ALA A 32 -25.89 31.76 9.22
CA ALA A 32 -26.04 30.85 10.33
C ALA A 32 -24.73 30.57 11.11
N LEU A 33 -23.55 30.90 10.55
CA LEU A 33 -22.28 30.75 11.26
C LEU A 33 -22.15 31.78 12.40
N PRO A 34 -21.69 31.37 13.60
CA PRO A 34 -21.37 32.32 14.67
C PRO A 34 -20.41 33.41 14.19
N ALA A 35 -20.60 34.65 14.61
CA ALA A 35 -19.77 35.78 14.20
C ALA A 35 -18.28 35.56 14.49
N THR A 36 -17.96 34.84 15.57
CA THR A 36 -16.57 34.50 15.95
C THR A 36 -15.89 33.55 14.99
N LEU A 37 -16.64 32.83 14.15
CA LEU A 37 -16.12 31.90 13.15
C LEU A 37 -16.15 32.51 11.73
N ARG A 38 -16.68 33.71 11.57
CA ARG A 38 -16.70 34.38 10.27
C ARG A 38 -15.42 35.16 10.06
N ARG A 39 -15.00 35.22 8.82
CA ARG A 39 -13.92 36.16 8.42
C ARG A 39 -14.44 37.61 8.53
N ASN A 40 -13.55 38.50 8.94
CA ASN A 40 -13.86 39.94 8.98
C ASN A 40 -13.67 40.59 7.60
N ALA A 41 -12.99 39.92 6.66
CA ALA A 41 -12.76 40.37 5.30
C ALA A 41 -12.83 39.21 4.33
N GLU A 42 -13.06 39.49 3.07
CA GLU A 42 -12.96 38.48 2.01
C GLU A 42 -11.54 37.94 1.90
N ALA A 43 -11.43 36.69 1.42
CA ALA A 43 -10.11 36.09 1.17
C ALA A 43 -9.46 36.80 -0.03
N GLU A 44 -8.21 37.20 0.12
CA GLU A 44 -7.40 37.79 -0.96
C GLU A 44 -6.98 36.69 -1.95
N LEU A 45 -7.93 36.22 -2.77
CA LEU A 45 -7.68 35.26 -3.83
C LEU A 45 -7.27 35.97 -5.12
N PRO A 46 -6.41 35.36 -5.96
CA PRO A 46 -6.03 35.98 -7.22
C PRO A 46 -7.21 35.96 -8.21
N GLU A 47 -7.50 37.10 -8.79
CA GLU A 47 -8.46 37.27 -9.87
C GLU A 47 -7.76 37.07 -11.21
N VAL A 48 -7.84 35.87 -11.77
CA VAL A 48 -7.12 35.43 -12.97
C VAL A 48 -8.08 34.75 -13.94
N SER A 49 -7.79 34.83 -15.24
CA SER A 49 -8.55 34.09 -16.24
C SER A 49 -8.13 32.64 -16.27
N GLU A 50 -8.99 31.75 -16.81
CA GLU A 50 -8.65 30.34 -17.06
C GLU A 50 -7.33 30.22 -17.84
N LEU A 51 -7.14 31.06 -18.85
CA LEU A 51 -5.91 31.07 -19.66
C LEU A 51 -4.66 31.38 -18.80
N ASP A 52 -4.76 32.30 -17.88
CA ASP A 52 -3.66 32.67 -16.98
C ASP A 52 -3.35 31.52 -16.03
N VAL A 53 -4.39 30.88 -15.47
CA VAL A 53 -4.23 29.68 -14.60
C VAL A 53 -3.53 28.55 -15.35
N VAL A 54 -4.04 28.18 -16.51
CA VAL A 54 -3.47 27.08 -17.31
C VAL A 54 -2.01 27.36 -17.67
N ARG A 55 -1.72 28.58 -18.17
CA ARG A 55 -0.35 28.95 -18.53
C ARG A 55 0.59 29.03 -17.35
N HIS A 56 0.13 29.53 -16.22
CA HIS A 56 0.93 29.61 -15.00
C HIS A 56 1.38 28.21 -14.54
N TYR A 57 0.44 27.31 -14.32
CA TYR A 57 0.75 25.97 -13.86
C TYR A 57 1.45 25.11 -14.90
N THR A 58 1.20 25.31 -16.19
CA THR A 58 1.97 24.65 -17.26
C THR A 58 3.44 25.10 -17.24
N ASN A 59 3.71 26.41 -17.06
CA ASN A 59 5.08 26.90 -16.95
C ASN A 59 5.79 26.35 -15.70
N LEU A 60 5.12 26.28 -14.56
CA LEU A 60 5.66 25.64 -13.35
C LEU A 60 5.93 24.15 -13.56
N SER A 61 4.99 23.44 -14.17
CA SER A 61 5.14 22.02 -14.50
C SER A 61 6.36 21.75 -15.39
N ASN A 62 6.59 22.62 -16.38
CA ASN A 62 7.74 22.50 -17.28
C ASN A 62 9.10 22.73 -16.60
N MET A 63 9.14 23.25 -15.39
CA MET A 63 10.35 23.36 -14.57
C MET A 63 10.60 22.11 -13.69
N ASN A 64 9.64 21.19 -13.63
CA ASN A 64 9.76 19.96 -12.89
C ASN A 64 10.11 18.80 -13.81
N PHE A 65 10.55 17.72 -13.18
CA PHE A 65 10.73 16.45 -13.87
C PHE A 65 9.38 15.74 -14.07
N GLY A 66 9.25 15.05 -15.20
CA GLY A 66 8.08 14.23 -15.51
C GLY A 66 8.50 12.94 -16.20
N VAL A 67 7.76 11.86 -15.97
CA VAL A 67 8.04 10.54 -16.57
C VAL A 67 7.95 10.56 -18.10
N ASP A 68 7.23 11.51 -18.67
CA ASP A 68 7.09 11.69 -20.14
C ASP A 68 8.27 12.48 -20.74
N THR A 69 8.98 13.26 -19.92
CA THR A 69 10.09 14.10 -20.38
C THR A 69 11.45 13.49 -20.13
N GLY A 70 11.55 12.48 -19.27
CA GLY A 70 12.81 11.82 -18.97
C GLY A 70 12.74 10.88 -17.79
N PHE A 71 13.83 10.17 -17.60
CA PHE A 71 14.02 9.29 -16.44
C PHE A 71 14.57 10.10 -15.26
N TYR A 72 13.99 9.89 -14.07
CA TYR A 72 14.48 10.48 -12.83
C TYR A 72 14.11 9.61 -11.62
N PRO A 73 14.90 9.62 -10.53
CA PRO A 73 14.52 9.04 -9.26
C PRO A 73 13.73 10.04 -8.40
N LEU A 74 12.87 9.55 -7.52
CA LEU A 74 12.20 10.34 -6.51
C LEU A 74 12.16 9.56 -5.19
N GLY A 75 12.98 9.94 -4.23
CA GLY A 75 13.15 9.19 -2.99
C GLY A 75 13.53 7.74 -3.28
N SER A 76 12.83 6.78 -2.69
CA SER A 76 13.01 5.34 -2.91
C SER A 76 12.30 4.81 -4.17
N CYS A 77 11.76 5.69 -5.01
CA CYS A 77 10.95 5.32 -6.16
C CYS A 77 11.75 5.45 -7.46
N THR A 78 11.72 4.41 -8.28
CA THR A 78 12.07 4.52 -9.69
C THR A 78 10.90 5.15 -10.42
N MET A 79 11.08 6.35 -10.95
CA MET A 79 10.03 7.04 -11.71
C MET A 79 10.07 6.53 -13.16
N LYS A 80 9.49 5.35 -13.34
CA LYS A 80 9.42 4.67 -14.64
C LYS A 80 8.33 5.27 -15.52
N TYR A 81 8.45 5.08 -16.82
CA TYR A 81 7.39 5.39 -17.77
C TYR A 81 6.13 4.54 -17.49
N ASN A 82 4.99 5.18 -17.46
CA ASN A 82 3.69 4.53 -17.34
C ASN A 82 3.04 4.50 -18.73
N PRO A 83 2.81 3.32 -19.35
CA PRO A 83 2.16 3.23 -20.65
C PRO A 83 0.81 3.92 -20.65
N LYS A 84 0.56 4.81 -21.63
CA LYS A 84 -0.68 5.60 -21.70
C LYS A 84 -1.92 4.74 -21.85
N ILE A 85 -1.78 3.58 -22.48
CA ILE A 85 -2.87 2.61 -22.64
C ILE A 85 -3.44 2.15 -21.28
N ASN A 86 -2.63 2.15 -20.21
CA ASN A 86 -3.13 1.78 -18.88
C ASN A 86 -4.20 2.75 -18.38
N GLU A 87 -4.01 4.05 -18.64
CA GLU A 87 -4.99 5.09 -18.29
C GLU A 87 -6.26 4.98 -19.14
N GLU A 88 -6.10 4.70 -20.45
CA GLU A 88 -7.22 4.53 -21.36
C GLU A 88 -8.09 3.34 -20.96
N ILE A 89 -7.47 2.20 -20.62
CA ILE A 89 -8.19 0.99 -20.17
C ILE A 89 -8.84 1.24 -18.81
N ALA A 90 -8.12 1.85 -17.84
CA ALA A 90 -8.68 2.15 -16.53
C ALA A 90 -9.88 3.11 -16.60
N ALA A 91 -9.92 4.00 -17.60
CA ALA A 91 -11.02 4.94 -17.83
C ALA A 91 -12.23 4.31 -18.55
N MET A 92 -12.14 3.07 -19.03
CA MET A 92 -13.28 2.40 -19.69
C MET A 92 -14.46 2.24 -18.72
N PRO A 93 -15.70 2.51 -19.14
CA PRO A 93 -16.88 2.44 -18.26
C PRO A 93 -17.04 1.10 -17.53
N GLY A 94 -16.67 -0.01 -18.19
CA GLY A 94 -16.72 -1.35 -17.61
C GLY A 94 -15.78 -1.57 -16.40
N PHE A 95 -14.80 -0.70 -16.19
CA PHE A 95 -13.91 -0.70 -15.01
C PHE A 95 -14.19 0.48 -14.08
N ARG A 96 -14.37 1.69 -14.64
CA ARG A 96 -14.52 2.90 -13.87
C ARG A 96 -15.88 3.04 -13.18
N ASP A 97 -16.95 2.62 -13.85
CA ASP A 97 -18.33 2.88 -13.44
C ASP A 97 -18.97 1.68 -12.70
N VAL A 98 -18.15 0.71 -12.25
CA VAL A 98 -18.62 -0.42 -11.45
C VAL A 98 -18.67 -0.08 -9.96
N HIS A 99 -19.66 -0.65 -9.25
CA HIS A 99 -19.78 -0.48 -7.81
C HIS A 99 -19.12 -1.67 -7.07
N PRO A 100 -18.35 -1.45 -5.98
CA PRO A 100 -17.67 -2.52 -5.26
C PRO A 100 -18.59 -3.61 -4.68
N LEU A 101 -19.84 -3.29 -4.42
CA LEU A 101 -20.85 -4.21 -3.87
C LEU A 101 -21.88 -4.70 -4.91
N GLN A 102 -21.58 -4.49 -6.20
CA GLN A 102 -22.49 -5.03 -7.22
C GLN A 102 -22.31 -6.56 -7.35
N PRO A 103 -23.37 -7.29 -7.78
CA PRO A 103 -23.31 -8.76 -7.85
C PRO A 103 -22.16 -9.27 -8.72
N ASP A 104 -21.47 -10.29 -8.25
CA ASP A 104 -20.28 -10.89 -8.90
C ASP A 104 -20.53 -11.26 -10.37
N CYS A 105 -21.73 -11.79 -10.68
CA CYS A 105 -22.08 -12.16 -12.06
C CYS A 105 -22.07 -10.99 -13.05
N THR A 106 -22.08 -9.74 -12.56
CA THR A 106 -22.07 -8.54 -13.40
C THR A 106 -20.67 -7.94 -13.60
N VAL A 107 -19.65 -8.45 -12.87
CA VAL A 107 -18.27 -7.91 -12.86
C VAL A 107 -17.21 -8.98 -13.13
N GLN A 108 -17.58 -10.04 -13.83
CA GLN A 108 -16.70 -11.18 -14.08
C GLN A 108 -15.34 -10.80 -14.68
N GLY A 109 -15.31 -9.86 -15.63
CA GLY A 109 -14.05 -9.39 -16.23
C GLY A 109 -13.13 -8.67 -15.24
N ALA A 110 -13.68 -7.91 -14.29
CA ALA A 110 -12.91 -7.28 -13.22
C ALA A 110 -12.35 -8.34 -12.25
N LEU A 111 -13.18 -9.34 -11.89
CA LEU A 111 -12.75 -10.45 -11.03
C LEU A 111 -11.67 -11.32 -11.70
N GLU A 112 -11.77 -11.54 -13.03
CA GLU A 112 -10.74 -12.26 -13.78
C GLU A 112 -9.40 -11.49 -13.80
N LEU A 113 -9.45 -10.17 -13.86
CA LEU A 113 -8.25 -9.33 -13.73
C LEU A 113 -7.61 -9.50 -12.36
N TYR A 114 -8.39 -9.47 -11.26
CA TYR A 114 -7.91 -9.71 -9.90
C TYR A 114 -7.28 -11.11 -9.75
N ASP A 115 -7.96 -12.16 -10.17
CA ASP A 115 -7.46 -13.54 -10.12
C ASP A 115 -6.17 -13.72 -10.94
N SER A 116 -6.12 -13.11 -12.13
CA SER A 116 -4.93 -13.16 -12.99
C SER A 116 -3.74 -12.43 -12.35
N LEU A 117 -3.98 -11.29 -11.71
CA LEU A 117 -2.93 -10.53 -11.03
C LEU A 117 -2.43 -11.25 -9.78
N ASP A 118 -3.32 -11.84 -8.96
CA ASP A 118 -2.93 -12.70 -7.83
C ASP A 118 -1.98 -13.80 -8.29
N ARG A 119 -2.37 -14.56 -9.31
CA ARG A 119 -1.54 -15.65 -9.86
C ARG A 119 -0.21 -15.17 -10.43
N ALA A 120 -0.21 -14.03 -11.11
CA ALA A 120 1.03 -13.46 -11.66
C ALA A 120 1.99 -13.03 -10.54
N LEU A 121 1.49 -12.34 -9.51
CA LEU A 121 2.28 -11.93 -8.36
C LEU A 121 2.79 -13.14 -7.59
N ALA A 122 1.96 -14.17 -7.37
CA ALA A 122 2.35 -15.42 -6.75
C ALA A 122 3.51 -16.09 -7.50
N ALA A 123 3.41 -16.18 -8.83
CA ALA A 123 4.44 -16.81 -9.67
C ALA A 123 5.81 -16.11 -9.60
N ILE A 124 5.84 -14.77 -9.61
CA ILE A 124 7.10 -14.01 -9.60
C ILE A 124 7.72 -13.87 -8.21
N THR A 125 6.96 -14.10 -7.15
CA THR A 125 7.41 -13.93 -5.76
C THR A 125 7.61 -15.24 -5.00
N GLY A 126 7.01 -16.34 -5.46
CA GLY A 126 6.98 -17.62 -4.74
C GLY A 126 6.00 -17.65 -3.57
N MET A 127 5.14 -16.62 -3.41
CA MET A 127 4.02 -16.66 -2.47
C MET A 127 2.87 -17.49 -3.02
N ALA A 128 1.95 -17.91 -2.14
CA ALA A 128 0.79 -18.69 -2.54
C ALA A 128 -0.38 -17.83 -3.04
N HIS A 129 -0.67 -16.74 -2.34
CA HIS A 129 -1.79 -15.84 -2.64
C HIS A 129 -1.47 -14.40 -2.28
N PHE A 130 -2.14 -13.47 -2.96
CA PHE A 130 -2.09 -12.04 -2.69
C PHE A 130 -3.47 -11.47 -2.40
N THR A 131 -3.55 -10.54 -1.42
CA THR A 131 -4.64 -9.57 -1.37
C THR A 131 -4.22 -8.30 -2.09
N LEU A 132 -5.14 -7.74 -2.88
CA LEU A 132 -4.92 -6.50 -3.63
C LEU A 132 -5.59 -5.28 -2.96
N ASN A 133 -6.15 -5.47 -1.75
CA ASN A 133 -6.89 -4.44 -1.03
C ASN A 133 -6.06 -3.24 -0.56
N PRO A 134 -4.78 -3.38 -0.15
CA PRO A 134 -4.01 -2.24 0.32
C PRO A 134 -3.72 -1.22 -0.78
N PHE A 135 -3.96 0.08 -0.50
CA PHE A 135 -3.83 1.18 -1.46
C PHE A 135 -2.42 1.75 -1.58
N ALA A 136 -1.53 1.41 -0.65
CA ALA A 136 -0.18 1.94 -0.59
C ALA A 136 0.74 0.96 0.14
N GLY A 137 2.07 1.18 0.07
CA GLY A 137 3.05 0.36 0.76
C GLY A 137 2.84 0.30 2.27
N ALA A 138 2.61 1.44 2.92
CA ALA A 138 2.34 1.49 4.36
C ALA A 138 1.06 0.71 4.76
N HIS A 139 0.03 0.70 3.91
CA HIS A 139 -1.14 -0.16 4.12
C HIS A 139 -0.80 -1.64 3.93
N GLY A 140 0.10 -1.95 3.00
CA GLY A 140 0.64 -3.31 2.82
C GLY A 140 1.42 -3.76 4.05
N GLU A 141 2.30 -2.90 4.59
CA GLU A 141 3.02 -3.18 5.83
C GLU A 141 2.05 -3.48 6.99
N LEU A 142 1.09 -2.59 7.22
CA LEU A 142 0.07 -2.74 8.26
C LEU A 142 -0.71 -4.04 8.08
N THR A 143 -1.20 -4.30 6.87
CA THR A 143 -1.98 -5.51 6.55
C THR A 143 -1.18 -6.79 6.80
N GLY A 144 0.08 -6.84 6.35
CA GLY A 144 0.92 -8.02 6.57
C GLY A 144 1.25 -8.27 8.05
N LEU A 145 1.43 -7.20 8.84
CA LEU A 145 1.60 -7.33 10.28
C LEU A 145 0.30 -7.75 10.99
N MET A 146 -0.87 -7.32 10.49
CA MET A 146 -2.16 -7.82 10.96
C MET A 146 -2.34 -9.30 10.65
N VAL A 147 -1.91 -9.76 9.47
CA VAL A 147 -1.87 -11.19 9.10
C VAL A 147 -0.97 -11.97 10.07
N MET A 148 0.23 -11.47 10.35
CA MET A 148 1.16 -12.07 11.33
C MET A 148 0.49 -12.21 12.71
N ARG A 149 -0.14 -11.16 13.23
CA ARG A 149 -0.88 -11.22 14.49
C ARG A 149 -2.02 -12.23 14.44
N ARG A 150 -2.83 -12.18 13.39
CA ARG A 150 -3.97 -13.08 13.22
C ARG A 150 -3.56 -14.54 13.22
N TYR A 151 -2.46 -14.87 12.58
CA TYR A 151 -1.89 -16.22 12.57
C TYR A 151 -1.60 -16.71 14.01
N HIS A 152 -0.92 -15.91 14.81
CA HIS A 152 -0.60 -16.27 16.20
C HIS A 152 -1.85 -16.34 17.09
N GLU A 153 -2.80 -15.40 16.91
CA GLU A 153 -4.07 -15.41 17.63
C GLU A 153 -4.89 -16.67 17.36
N LEU A 154 -4.98 -17.12 16.10
CA LEU A 154 -5.69 -18.36 15.72
C LEU A 154 -5.07 -19.62 16.34
N ARG A 155 -3.78 -19.60 16.62
CA ARG A 155 -3.05 -20.68 17.28
C ARG A 155 -3.09 -20.59 18.81
N GLY A 156 -3.66 -19.54 19.36
CA GLY A 156 -3.67 -19.27 20.81
C GLY A 156 -2.35 -18.74 21.36
N ASP A 157 -1.39 -18.37 20.51
CA ASP A 157 -0.06 -17.86 20.85
C ASP A 157 -0.10 -16.36 21.20
N THR A 158 -0.85 -15.99 22.23
CA THR A 158 -1.08 -14.58 22.62
C THR A 158 0.17 -13.88 23.19
N ASN A 159 1.22 -14.64 23.51
CA ASN A 159 2.48 -14.10 24.03
C ASN A 159 3.38 -13.51 22.93
N ARG A 160 3.11 -13.79 21.65
CA ARG A 160 3.91 -13.32 20.53
C ARG A 160 3.60 -11.88 20.17
N THR A 161 4.24 -10.98 20.88
CA THR A 161 3.99 -9.55 20.83
C THR A 161 5.18 -8.73 20.30
N LYS A 162 6.33 -9.39 20.04
CA LYS A 162 7.54 -8.72 19.54
C LYS A 162 7.72 -8.91 18.05
N VAL A 163 8.13 -7.85 17.36
CA VAL A 163 8.66 -7.91 15.99
C VAL A 163 10.10 -7.41 16.02
N ILE A 164 11.01 -8.22 15.48
CA ILE A 164 12.41 -7.84 15.31
C ILE A 164 12.54 -7.05 14.00
N VAL A 165 13.28 -5.94 14.03
CA VAL A 165 13.51 -5.07 12.87
C VAL A 165 15.00 -4.73 12.82
N PRO A 166 15.71 -4.96 11.69
CA PRO A 166 17.08 -4.52 11.54
C PRO A 166 17.23 -3.01 11.65
N ASP A 167 18.35 -2.52 12.20
CA ASP A 167 18.63 -1.08 12.33
C ASP A 167 18.78 -0.38 10.96
N SER A 168 19.01 -1.13 9.88
CA SER A 168 19.02 -0.66 8.50
C SER A 168 17.64 -0.62 7.85
N ALA A 169 16.56 -0.98 8.56
CA ALA A 169 15.21 -1.02 8.00
C ALA A 169 14.66 0.38 7.70
N HIS A 170 13.69 0.44 6.79
CA HIS A 170 12.96 1.67 6.52
C HIS A 170 12.14 2.09 7.76
N GLY A 171 12.11 3.41 8.05
CA GLY A 171 11.46 3.95 9.25
C GLY A 171 9.96 3.65 9.38
N THR A 172 9.27 3.29 8.30
CA THR A 172 7.86 2.87 8.35
C THR A 172 7.67 1.48 8.95
N ASN A 173 8.67 0.59 8.89
CA ASN A 173 8.54 -0.76 9.43
C ASN A 173 8.29 -0.76 10.94
N PRO A 174 9.12 -0.09 11.78
CA PRO A 174 8.83 0.00 13.21
C PRO A 174 7.55 0.78 13.51
N ALA A 175 7.20 1.79 12.70
CA ALA A 175 5.96 2.54 12.89
C ALA A 175 4.72 1.66 12.63
N SER A 176 4.71 0.87 11.55
CA SER A 176 3.62 -0.07 11.24
C SER A 176 3.48 -1.15 12.30
N ALA A 177 4.60 -1.66 12.84
CA ALA A 177 4.58 -2.63 13.93
C ALA A 177 3.96 -2.04 15.20
N ALA A 178 4.31 -0.81 15.56
CA ALA A 178 3.74 -0.11 16.70
C ALA A 178 2.22 0.14 16.54
N VAL A 179 1.76 0.52 15.34
CA VAL A 179 0.32 0.68 15.03
C VAL A 179 -0.43 -0.65 15.18
N CYS A 180 0.20 -1.77 14.82
CA CYS A 180 -0.34 -3.11 15.05
C CYS A 180 -0.34 -3.53 16.53
N GLY A 181 0.18 -2.73 17.45
CA GLY A 181 0.31 -3.07 18.85
C GLY A 181 1.43 -4.09 19.13
N LEU A 182 2.40 -4.22 18.22
CA LEU A 182 3.57 -5.07 18.39
C LEU A 182 4.74 -4.25 18.97
N LYS A 183 5.50 -4.87 19.86
CA LYS A 183 6.71 -4.25 20.42
C LYS A 183 7.87 -4.45 19.45
N VAL A 184 8.45 -3.35 18.99
CA VAL A 184 9.64 -3.39 18.14
C VAL A 184 10.89 -3.68 18.95
N VAL A 185 11.70 -4.63 18.48
CA VAL A 185 13.02 -4.95 18.99
C VAL A 185 14.02 -4.79 17.86
N GLU A 186 14.99 -3.90 18.03
CA GLU A 186 16.01 -3.65 17.01
C GLU A 186 17.11 -4.70 17.10
N VAL A 187 17.52 -5.26 15.94
CA VAL A 187 18.75 -6.03 15.80
C VAL A 187 19.80 -5.22 15.07
N LYS A 188 21.05 -5.27 15.54
CA LYS A 188 22.16 -4.53 14.97
C LYS A 188 22.69 -5.16 13.70
N SER A 189 23.25 -4.33 12.84
CA SER A 189 24.04 -4.75 11.69
C SER A 189 25.51 -4.85 12.06
N LEU A 190 26.23 -5.72 11.36
CA LEU A 190 27.71 -5.79 11.36
C LEU A 190 28.28 -4.60 10.58
N ASP A 191 29.60 -4.43 10.66
CA ASP A 191 30.33 -3.35 9.94
C ASP A 191 30.19 -3.44 8.40
N ASP A 192 29.90 -4.64 7.88
CA ASP A 192 29.62 -4.86 6.46
C ASP A 192 28.14 -4.57 6.08
N GLY A 193 27.32 -4.19 7.05
CA GLY A 193 25.91 -3.84 6.87
C GLY A 193 24.94 -5.01 6.77
N THR A 194 25.40 -6.26 7.00
CA THR A 194 24.54 -7.45 7.14
C THR A 194 24.04 -7.59 8.57
N ILE A 195 23.01 -8.42 8.80
CA ILE A 195 22.46 -8.65 10.14
C ILE A 195 23.49 -9.38 11.01
N ASP A 196 23.73 -8.87 12.22
CA ASP A 196 24.50 -9.57 13.24
C ASP A 196 23.68 -10.76 13.80
N ILE A 197 23.98 -11.95 13.32
CA ILE A 197 23.29 -13.20 13.74
C ILE A 197 23.55 -13.53 15.21
N ASP A 198 24.72 -13.20 15.73
CA ASP A 198 25.02 -13.45 17.15
C ASP A 198 24.23 -12.50 18.05
N ALA A 199 23.96 -11.28 17.59
CA ALA A 199 23.03 -10.36 18.24
C ALA A 199 21.54 -10.77 18.03
N LEU A 200 21.20 -11.37 16.90
CA LEU A 200 19.83 -11.85 16.63
C LEU A 200 19.45 -13.05 17.52
N ARG A 201 20.35 -14.00 17.66
CA ARG A 201 20.11 -15.29 18.33
C ARG A 201 19.47 -15.15 19.73
N PRO A 202 19.99 -14.30 20.66
CA PRO A 202 19.40 -14.14 21.98
C PRO A 202 18.06 -13.40 22.01
N LEU A 203 17.65 -12.75 20.88
CA LEU A 203 16.36 -12.07 20.76
C LEU A 203 15.22 -13.03 20.40
N LEU A 204 15.57 -14.21 19.88
CA LEU A 204 14.61 -15.21 19.39
C LEU A 204 14.10 -16.06 20.56
N ASP A 205 12.91 -15.72 21.05
CA ASP A 205 12.19 -16.42 22.10
C ASP A 205 10.71 -16.65 21.73
N ASP A 206 9.94 -17.23 22.61
CA ASP A 206 8.51 -17.53 22.42
C ASP A 206 7.60 -16.30 22.38
N SER A 207 8.13 -15.11 22.65
CA SER A 207 7.42 -13.84 22.52
C SER A 207 7.59 -13.17 21.15
N VAL A 208 8.44 -13.72 20.27
CA VAL A 208 8.67 -13.17 18.93
C VAL A 208 7.55 -13.58 17.98
N ALA A 209 6.81 -12.62 17.45
CA ALA A 209 5.85 -12.82 16.40
C ALA A 209 6.53 -13.01 15.03
N GLY A 210 7.62 -12.29 14.79
CA GLY A 210 8.41 -12.44 13.57
C GLY A 210 9.52 -11.40 13.45
N ILE A 211 10.21 -11.46 12.31
CA ILE A 211 11.17 -10.47 11.87
C ILE A 211 10.65 -9.76 10.62
N MET A 212 10.77 -8.43 10.56
CA MET A 212 10.41 -7.63 9.39
C MET A 212 11.65 -6.99 8.81
N MET A 213 11.98 -7.33 7.57
CA MET A 213 13.20 -6.87 6.91
C MET A 213 13.01 -6.69 5.42
N THR A 214 13.93 -5.96 4.81
CA THR A 214 14.05 -5.84 3.34
C THR A 214 15.33 -6.51 2.87
N ASN A 215 15.32 -7.13 1.71
CA ASN A 215 16.49 -7.79 1.11
C ASN A 215 16.48 -7.58 -0.42
N PRO A 216 17.43 -6.84 -1.01
CA PRO A 216 18.52 -6.11 -0.35
C PRO A 216 18.06 -5.09 0.66
N ASN A 217 18.88 -4.81 1.67
CA ASN A 217 18.57 -3.83 2.69
C ASN A 217 18.58 -2.38 2.16
N THR A 218 18.29 -1.39 3.01
CA THR A 218 18.22 0.03 2.61
C THR A 218 19.57 0.58 2.11
N LEU A 219 20.69 -0.07 2.46
CA LEU A 219 22.01 0.26 1.95
C LEU A 219 22.32 -0.37 0.58
N GLY A 220 21.41 -1.21 0.06
CA GLY A 220 21.58 -1.94 -1.20
C GLY A 220 22.38 -3.25 -1.07
N LEU A 221 22.59 -3.72 0.16
CA LEU A 221 23.35 -4.94 0.43
C LEU A 221 22.42 -6.15 0.55
N PHE A 222 22.74 -7.22 -0.19
CA PHE A 222 21.95 -8.45 -0.14
C PHE A 222 22.38 -9.31 1.05
N GLU A 223 21.43 -9.66 1.92
CA GLU A 223 21.66 -10.56 3.05
C GLU A 223 21.76 -12.01 2.54
N THR A 224 22.98 -12.49 2.46
CA THR A 224 23.26 -13.83 1.93
C THR A 224 22.96 -14.93 2.95
N ARG A 225 22.89 -14.60 4.23
CA ARG A 225 22.55 -15.54 5.32
C ARG A 225 21.06 -15.66 5.58
N ILE A 226 20.22 -15.17 4.66
CA ILE A 226 18.76 -15.21 4.82
C ILE A 226 18.23 -16.63 5.07
N PRO A 227 18.75 -17.73 4.49
CA PRO A 227 18.27 -19.07 4.84
C PRO A 227 18.53 -19.45 6.31
N GLU A 228 19.68 -19.06 6.87
CA GLU A 228 19.98 -19.26 8.29
C GLU A 228 19.07 -18.45 9.21
N ILE A 229 18.83 -17.18 8.84
CA ILE A 229 17.91 -16.30 9.58
C ILE A 229 16.49 -16.91 9.55
N ALA A 230 16.04 -17.40 8.39
CA ALA A 230 14.74 -18.02 8.23
C ALA A 230 14.58 -19.25 9.13
N GLU A 231 15.56 -20.14 9.12
CA GLU A 231 15.57 -21.34 9.96
C GLU A 231 15.48 -20.97 11.45
N MET A 232 16.27 -19.99 11.90
CA MET A 232 16.29 -19.54 13.30
C MET A 232 14.95 -18.94 13.73
N VAL A 233 14.35 -18.09 12.90
CA VAL A 233 13.08 -17.43 13.20
C VAL A 233 11.93 -18.45 13.19
N HIS A 234 11.90 -19.37 12.24
CA HIS A 234 10.90 -20.45 12.20
C HIS A 234 11.07 -21.40 13.38
N ALA A 235 12.31 -21.72 13.78
CA ALA A 235 12.58 -22.59 14.93
C ALA A 235 12.03 -22.02 16.25
N CYS A 236 12.01 -20.69 16.42
CA CYS A 236 11.37 -20.07 17.57
C CYS A 236 9.84 -19.92 17.40
N GLY A 237 9.28 -20.29 16.24
CA GLY A 237 7.86 -20.17 15.90
C GLY A 237 7.43 -18.80 15.40
N GLY A 238 8.36 -17.91 15.09
CA GLY A 238 8.13 -16.61 14.46
C GLY A 238 7.95 -16.73 12.94
N LEU A 239 7.52 -15.63 12.30
CA LEU A 239 7.33 -15.51 10.85
C LEU A 239 8.33 -14.54 10.24
N LEU A 240 8.70 -14.77 8.97
CA LEU A 240 9.51 -13.83 8.20
C LEU A 240 8.62 -12.93 7.36
N TYR A 241 8.77 -11.62 7.53
CA TYR A 241 8.12 -10.60 6.73
C TYR A 241 9.14 -9.92 5.81
N TYR A 242 8.89 -9.95 4.51
CA TYR A 242 9.66 -9.26 3.49
C TYR A 242 9.03 -7.91 3.14
N ASP A 243 9.73 -6.82 3.43
CA ASP A 243 9.38 -5.51 2.88
C ASP A 243 9.84 -5.46 1.41
N GLY A 244 8.91 -5.71 0.52
CA GLY A 244 9.10 -5.72 -0.93
C GLY A 244 8.73 -4.39 -1.60
N ALA A 245 8.70 -3.28 -0.85
CA ALA A 245 8.39 -1.96 -1.39
C ALA A 245 9.20 -1.64 -2.65
N ASN A 246 10.48 -2.04 -2.69
CA ASN A 246 11.31 -2.01 -3.89
C ASN A 246 11.72 -3.42 -4.30
N PHE A 247 10.99 -4.00 -5.23
CA PHE A 247 11.24 -5.34 -5.76
C PHE A 247 12.16 -5.34 -7.00
N ASN A 248 12.61 -4.17 -7.47
CA ASN A 248 13.41 -4.03 -8.69
C ASN A 248 14.65 -4.93 -8.73
N PRO A 249 15.47 -5.06 -7.66
CA PRO A 249 16.68 -5.88 -7.72
C PRO A 249 16.43 -7.38 -7.76
N LEU A 250 15.27 -7.84 -7.29
CA LEU A 250 14.94 -9.26 -7.20
C LEU A 250 14.15 -9.79 -8.40
N LEU A 251 13.39 -8.92 -9.08
CA LEU A 251 12.47 -9.34 -10.16
C LEU A 251 13.21 -10.16 -11.24
N GLY A 252 12.77 -11.41 -11.43
CA GLY A 252 13.39 -12.35 -12.37
C GLY A 252 14.73 -12.92 -11.95
N LYS A 253 15.19 -12.68 -10.71
CA LYS A 253 16.46 -13.19 -10.15
C LYS A 253 16.23 -14.13 -8.98
N VAL A 254 15.45 -13.70 -8.01
CA VAL A 254 15.15 -14.47 -6.78
C VAL A 254 13.70 -14.23 -6.40
N ARG A 255 13.05 -15.24 -5.84
CA ARG A 255 11.69 -15.14 -5.30
C ARG A 255 11.75 -15.15 -3.77
N PRO A 256 11.14 -14.16 -3.10
CA PRO A 256 11.12 -14.11 -1.63
C PRO A 256 10.60 -15.37 -0.95
N GLY A 257 9.55 -16.01 -1.50
CA GLY A 257 9.03 -17.27 -0.98
C GLY A 257 10.07 -18.40 -0.95
N ASP A 258 10.97 -18.47 -1.95
CA ASP A 258 12.03 -19.46 -2.00
C ASP A 258 13.16 -19.18 -0.98
N MET A 259 13.25 -17.97 -0.44
CA MET A 259 14.19 -17.58 0.61
C MET A 259 13.64 -17.83 2.03
N GLY A 260 12.39 -18.32 2.14
CA GLY A 260 11.76 -18.63 3.43
C GLY A 260 10.90 -17.49 4.01
N PHE A 261 10.58 -16.46 3.24
CA PHE A 261 9.64 -15.44 3.68
C PHE A 261 8.20 -15.96 3.66
N ASP A 262 7.47 -15.67 4.72
CA ASP A 262 6.07 -16.10 4.92
C ASP A 262 5.07 -15.05 4.47
N ILE A 263 5.43 -13.78 4.63
CA ILE A 263 4.60 -12.61 4.33
C ILE A 263 5.44 -11.62 3.55
N MET A 264 4.83 -10.94 2.60
CA MET A 264 5.46 -9.81 1.91
C MET A 264 4.45 -8.78 1.48
N HIS A 265 4.91 -7.55 1.25
CA HIS A 265 4.15 -6.59 0.46
C HIS A 265 4.97 -6.09 -0.73
N LEU A 266 4.28 -5.58 -1.73
CA LEU A 266 4.88 -4.94 -2.91
C LEU A 266 4.33 -3.52 -3.05
N ASN A 267 5.13 -2.64 -3.65
CA ASN A 267 4.63 -1.35 -4.12
C ASN A 267 4.56 -1.38 -5.64
N LEU A 268 3.36 -1.58 -6.21
CA LEU A 268 3.21 -1.67 -7.66
C LEU A 268 3.58 -0.37 -8.36
N HIS A 269 3.47 0.76 -7.67
CA HIS A 269 3.89 2.08 -8.16
C HIS A 269 5.41 2.30 -8.16
N LYS A 270 6.21 1.41 -7.58
CA LYS A 270 7.70 1.47 -7.62
C LYS A 270 8.26 0.56 -8.71
N THR A 271 7.99 -0.73 -8.64
CA THR A 271 8.56 -1.73 -9.56
C THR A 271 7.72 -1.94 -10.83
N PHE A 272 6.40 -1.75 -10.73
CA PHE A 272 5.46 -2.00 -11.82
C PHE A 272 4.92 -0.72 -12.43
N SER A 273 4.01 -0.83 -13.42
CA SER A 273 3.53 0.33 -14.20
C SER A 273 2.48 1.19 -13.50
N THR A 274 2.07 0.86 -12.29
CA THR A 274 1.08 1.65 -11.55
C THR A 274 1.60 3.08 -11.30
N PRO A 275 0.83 4.13 -11.61
CA PRO A 275 1.21 5.50 -11.29
C PRO A 275 1.15 5.76 -9.78
N HIS A 276 1.74 6.90 -9.34
CA HIS A 276 1.76 7.32 -7.94
C HIS A 276 0.49 8.07 -7.49
N GLY A 277 -0.61 7.97 -8.24
CA GLY A 277 -1.90 8.55 -7.88
C GLY A 277 -1.90 10.06 -7.64
N GLY A 278 -0.94 10.79 -8.23
CA GLY A 278 -0.80 12.24 -8.07
C GLY A 278 -0.26 12.71 -6.72
N GLY A 279 -0.07 11.83 -5.75
CA GLY A 279 0.36 12.24 -4.39
C GLY A 279 0.96 11.12 -3.54
N GLY A 280 1.39 10.00 -4.14
CA GLY A 280 2.08 8.93 -3.47
C GLY A 280 1.32 7.61 -3.29
N PRO A 281 -0.01 7.58 -3.08
CA PRO A 281 -0.72 6.32 -3.07
C PRO A 281 -0.68 5.66 -4.47
N GLY A 282 -0.63 4.33 -4.47
CA GLY A 282 -0.62 3.54 -5.68
C GLY A 282 -1.29 2.22 -5.39
N SER A 283 -0.52 1.19 -5.09
CA SER A 283 -1.04 -0.10 -4.67
C SER A 283 0.01 -0.83 -3.83
N GLY A 284 -0.44 -1.55 -2.81
CA GLY A 284 0.42 -2.25 -1.86
C GLY A 284 -0.04 -3.68 -1.61
N PRO A 285 -0.13 -4.56 -2.64
CA PRO A 285 -0.59 -5.93 -2.44
C PRO A 285 0.27 -6.67 -1.42
N VAL A 286 -0.39 -7.54 -0.65
CA VAL A 286 0.27 -8.39 0.37
C VAL A 286 0.17 -9.83 -0.04
N GLY A 287 1.32 -10.47 -0.18
CA GLY A 287 1.46 -11.90 -0.47
C GLY A 287 1.79 -12.72 0.77
N VAL A 288 1.29 -13.94 0.80
CA VAL A 288 1.53 -14.86 1.91
C VAL A 288 1.85 -16.28 1.43
N ALA A 289 2.61 -17.02 2.25
CA ALA A 289 2.81 -18.44 2.10
C ALA A 289 1.48 -19.20 2.33
N ALA A 290 1.38 -20.43 1.81
CA ALA A 290 0.15 -21.20 1.79
C ALA A 290 -0.49 -21.37 3.18
N HIS A 291 0.31 -21.58 4.23
CA HIS A 291 -0.17 -21.76 5.61
C HIS A 291 -0.76 -20.49 6.25
N LEU A 292 -0.61 -19.34 5.61
CA LEU A 292 -1.18 -18.07 6.05
C LEU A 292 -2.36 -17.61 5.20
N ALA A 293 -2.75 -18.39 4.20
CA ALA A 293 -3.80 -18.02 3.25
C ALA A 293 -5.12 -17.64 3.93
N GLU A 294 -5.47 -18.33 5.02
CA GLU A 294 -6.70 -18.07 5.80
C GLU A 294 -6.64 -16.76 6.62
N CYS A 295 -5.44 -16.23 6.83
CA CYS A 295 -5.23 -14.97 7.58
C CYS A 295 -5.33 -13.72 6.71
N LEU A 296 -5.40 -13.86 5.38
CA LEU A 296 -5.58 -12.71 4.49
C LEU A 296 -6.93 -12.03 4.74
N PRO A 297 -7.02 -10.71 4.51
CA PRO A 297 -8.30 -9.99 4.57
C PRO A 297 -9.36 -10.62 3.66
N ASP A 298 -10.61 -10.53 4.08
CA ASP A 298 -11.76 -11.01 3.31
C ASP A 298 -11.85 -10.35 1.93
N LEU A 299 -12.65 -11.00 1.07
CA LEU A 299 -12.82 -10.79 -0.35
C LEU A 299 -11.61 -11.29 -1.16
N LYS A 300 -11.43 -12.61 -1.14
CA LYS A 300 -10.64 -13.30 -2.16
C LYS A 300 -11.50 -13.61 -3.36
N VAL A 301 -10.88 -13.55 -4.52
CA VAL A 301 -11.52 -14.02 -5.76
C VAL A 301 -11.20 -15.49 -5.93
N SER A 302 -12.22 -16.30 -6.11
CA SER A 302 -12.07 -17.74 -6.40
C SER A 302 -13.09 -18.20 -7.43
N ARG A 303 -12.76 -19.24 -8.18
CA ARG A 303 -13.68 -19.85 -9.16
C ARG A 303 -14.58 -20.85 -8.46
N GLY A 304 -15.89 -20.66 -8.59
CA GLY A 304 -16.91 -21.58 -8.10
C GLY A 304 -17.13 -22.79 -9.00
N ASP A 305 -17.93 -23.73 -8.52
CA ASP A 305 -18.34 -24.94 -9.27
C ASP A 305 -19.19 -24.60 -10.51
N ASP A 306 -19.83 -23.45 -10.51
CA ASP A 306 -20.59 -22.90 -11.65
C ASP A 306 -19.68 -22.32 -12.76
N GLY A 307 -18.37 -22.33 -12.53
CA GLY A 307 -17.37 -21.80 -13.47
C GLY A 307 -17.20 -20.28 -13.42
N LEU A 308 -17.99 -19.57 -12.61
CA LEU A 308 -17.88 -18.12 -12.42
C LEU A 308 -16.84 -17.79 -11.34
N LEU A 309 -16.33 -16.57 -11.36
CA LEU A 309 -15.51 -16.02 -10.29
C LEU A 309 -16.40 -15.35 -9.26
N HIS A 310 -16.11 -15.64 -8.00
CA HIS A 310 -16.83 -15.12 -6.86
C HIS A 310 -15.90 -14.41 -5.90
N THR A 311 -16.42 -13.38 -5.23
CA THR A 311 -15.78 -12.81 -4.04
C THR A 311 -16.13 -13.71 -2.87
N CYS A 312 -15.19 -14.55 -2.45
CA CYS A 312 -15.39 -15.48 -1.35
C CYS A 312 -14.88 -14.90 -0.03
N LEU A 313 -15.73 -15.02 0.98
CA LEU A 313 -15.27 -15.10 2.37
C LEU A 313 -14.69 -16.51 2.56
N LEU A 314 -13.43 -16.61 2.93
CA LEU A 314 -12.84 -17.91 3.25
C LEU A 314 -13.37 -18.39 4.61
N TYR A 315 -14.55 -19.03 4.55
CA TYR A 315 -15.13 -19.68 5.72
C TYR A 315 -14.55 -21.07 5.90
N THR A 316 -13.59 -21.19 6.80
CA THR A 316 -13.25 -22.48 7.41
C THR A 316 -13.63 -22.54 8.90
N SER A 317 -13.98 -21.39 9.48
CA SER A 317 -14.55 -21.31 10.85
C SER A 317 -15.28 -19.97 11.01
N PRO A 318 -16.41 -19.91 11.74
CA PRO A 318 -17.04 -18.64 12.03
C PRO A 318 -16.06 -17.73 12.77
N SER A 319 -15.76 -16.57 12.18
CA SER A 319 -14.96 -15.53 12.83
C SER A 319 -15.70 -15.02 14.07
N PRO A 320 -15.01 -14.70 15.17
CA PRO A 320 -15.65 -14.01 16.30
C PRO A 320 -16.39 -12.73 15.92
N ARG A 321 -16.02 -12.09 14.80
CA ARG A 321 -16.77 -10.95 14.21
C ARG A 321 -18.12 -11.36 13.68
N ASP A 322 -18.26 -12.52 13.07
CA ASP A 322 -19.52 -12.98 12.49
C ASP A 322 -20.54 -13.30 13.60
N LEU A 323 -20.05 -13.75 14.75
CA LEU A 323 -20.85 -13.96 15.96
C LEU A 323 -21.26 -12.63 16.60
N SER A 324 -20.50 -11.54 16.44
CA SER A 324 -20.83 -10.23 17.00
C SER A 324 -21.81 -9.42 16.13
N THR A 325 -21.73 -9.59 14.80
CA THR A 325 -22.66 -8.90 13.87
C THR A 325 -24.04 -9.54 13.83
N SER A 326 -24.14 -10.84 14.17
CA SER A 326 -25.44 -11.54 14.28
C SER A 326 -26.23 -11.16 15.55
N ARG A 327 -25.68 -10.34 16.44
CA ARG A 327 -26.30 -9.90 17.70
C ARG A 327 -26.56 -8.39 17.77
N MET A 328 -26.76 -7.71 16.65
CA MET A 328 -27.42 -6.43 16.72
C MET A 328 -28.88 -6.66 17.05
N PRO A 329 -29.43 -6.17 18.18
CA PRO A 329 -30.85 -6.27 18.43
C PRO A 329 -31.56 -5.43 17.39
N SER A 330 -32.51 -6.03 16.69
CA SER A 330 -33.56 -5.33 16.00
C SER A 330 -34.43 -4.65 17.07
N SER A 331 -34.12 -3.44 17.42
CA SER A 331 -35.01 -2.64 18.25
C SER A 331 -34.77 -1.17 18.01
N ALA A 332 -35.76 -0.69 17.51
CA ALA A 332 -36.64 0.43 17.59
C ALA A 332 -36.34 1.52 16.61
#